data_bde488124c38c782f92af51912e2f78a
#
_entry.id   bde488124c38c782f92af51912e2f78a
#
_cell.length_a   1.000
_cell.length_b   1.000
_cell.length_c   1.000
_cell.angle_alpha   90.00
_cell.angle_beta   90.00
_cell.angle_gamma   90.00
#
_symmetry.space_group_name_H-M   'P 1'
#
loop_
_entity.id
_entity.type
_entity.pdbx_description
1 polymer ?
#
loop_
_entity_poly.entity_id
_entity_poly.type
_entity_poly.pdbx_seq_one_letter_code
_entity_poly.pdbx_strand_id
1 'polypeptide(L)' 'MKASQVNDMTIDQLNDELVKLKQEQFNLRFQAASGQLENTARVRQVRRDIARVKTLAREKSAAAKA' A
#
# COMPACT_ATOMS: atom_id res chain seq x y z
N MET A 1 6.17 6.09 -1.37
CA MET A 1 5.04 6.96 -0.93
C MET A 1 5.46 7.73 0.31
N LYS A 2 5.31 9.04 0.27
CA LYS A 2 5.70 9.88 1.42
C LYS A 2 4.55 9.96 2.42
N ALA A 3 4.89 10.04 3.71
CA ALA A 3 3.89 10.12 4.77
C ALA A 3 2.95 11.32 4.60
N SER A 4 3.48 12.48 4.17
CA SER A 4 2.67 13.67 3.96
C SER A 4 1.61 13.48 2.87
N GLN A 5 1.93 12.75 1.82
CA GLN A 5 0.97 12.46 0.75
C GLN A 5 -0.17 11.57 1.24
N VAL A 6 0.16 10.58 2.05
CA VAL A 6 -0.83 9.64 2.58
C VAL A 6 -1.74 10.31 3.60
N ASN A 7 -1.19 11.19 4.43
CA ASN A 7 -1.97 11.93 5.43
C ASN A 7 -3.04 12.84 4.82
N ASP A 8 -2.79 13.35 3.60
CA ASP A 8 -3.72 14.25 2.93
C ASP A 8 -4.81 13.52 2.15
N MET A 9 -4.74 12.20 2.05
CA MET A 9 -5.70 11.41 1.30
C MET A 9 -7.00 11.19 2.08
N THR A 10 -8.12 11.18 1.36
CA THR A 10 -9.41 10.77 1.93
C THR A 10 -9.43 9.25 2.11
N ILE A 11 -10.41 8.74 2.89
CA ILE A 11 -10.58 7.29 3.08
C ILE A 11 -10.74 6.58 1.73
N ASP A 12 -11.53 7.14 0.82
CA ASP A 12 -11.74 6.55 -0.50
C ASP A 12 -10.44 6.49 -1.30
N GLN A 13 -9.64 7.57 -1.26
CA GLN A 13 -8.35 7.61 -1.93
C GLN A 13 -7.38 6.59 -1.33
N LEU A 14 -7.39 6.43 0.00
CA LEU A 14 -6.57 5.43 0.68
C LEU A 14 -6.94 4.02 0.26
N ASN A 15 -8.25 3.73 0.15
CA ASN A 15 -8.72 2.42 -0.29
C ASN A 15 -8.31 2.14 -1.74
N ASP A 16 -8.42 3.12 -2.63
CA ASP A 16 -7.98 2.99 -4.01
C ASP A 16 -6.48 2.72 -4.10
N GLU A 17 -5.68 3.45 -3.32
CA GLU A 17 -4.24 3.24 -3.25
C GLU A 17 -3.91 1.84 -2.73
N LEU A 18 -4.65 1.38 -1.73
CA LEU A 18 -4.45 0.04 -1.17
C LEU A 18 -4.70 -1.04 -2.23
N VAL A 19 -5.75 -0.90 -3.03
CA VAL A 19 -6.04 -1.85 -4.11
C VAL A 19 -4.90 -1.88 -5.12
N LYS A 20 -4.42 -0.71 -5.55
CA LYS A 20 -3.30 -0.61 -6.48
C LYS A 20 -2.04 -1.27 -5.93
N LEU A 21 -1.73 -0.99 -4.67
CA LEU A 21 -0.54 -1.54 -4.01
C LEU A 21 -0.64 -3.06 -3.86
N LYS A 22 -1.82 -3.58 -3.54
CA LYS A 22 -2.03 -5.03 -3.45
C LYS A 22 -1.88 -5.71 -4.80
N GLN A 23 -2.36 -5.09 -5.88
CA GLN A 23 -2.18 -5.61 -7.24
C GLN A 23 -0.70 -5.65 -7.61
N GLU A 24 0.03 -4.60 -7.28
CA GLU A 24 1.47 -4.54 -7.52
C GLU A 24 2.20 -5.62 -6.70
N GLN A 25 1.81 -5.80 -5.44
CA GLN A 25 2.39 -6.83 -4.59
C GLN A 25 2.16 -8.23 -5.18
N PHE A 26 0.95 -8.48 -5.67
CA PHE A 26 0.62 -9.75 -6.30
C PHE A 26 1.50 -9.99 -7.54
N ASN A 27 1.66 -8.99 -8.39
CA ASN A 27 2.50 -9.08 -9.57
C ASN A 27 3.97 -9.34 -9.20
N LEU A 28 4.47 -8.67 -8.17
CA LEU A 28 5.83 -8.86 -7.69
C LEU A 28 6.05 -10.27 -7.15
N ARG A 29 5.06 -10.81 -6.43
CA ARG A 29 5.12 -12.20 -5.95
C ARG A 29 5.14 -13.19 -7.10
N PHE A 30 4.34 -12.93 -8.13
CA PHE A 30 4.31 -13.75 -9.33
C PHE A 30 5.66 -13.73 -10.04
N GLN A 31 6.26 -12.56 -10.18
CA GLN A 31 7.58 -12.42 -10.78
C GLN A 31 8.65 -13.15 -9.97
N ALA A 32 8.59 -13.06 -8.64
CA ALA A 32 9.52 -13.78 -7.78
C ALA A 32 9.38 -15.29 -7.95
N ALA A 33 8.15 -15.79 -8.01
CA ALA A 33 7.89 -17.22 -8.18
C ALA A 33 8.38 -17.74 -9.54
N SER A 34 8.34 -16.91 -10.58
CA SER A 34 8.81 -17.29 -11.92
C SER A 34 10.30 -16.98 -12.13
N GLY A 35 10.99 -16.46 -11.13
CA GLY A 35 12.41 -16.13 -11.22
C GLY A 35 12.73 -14.87 -12.01
N GLN A 36 11.72 -14.05 -12.30
CA GLN A 36 11.88 -12.84 -13.12
C GLN A 36 12.06 -11.56 -12.29
N LEU A 37 11.97 -11.65 -10.97
CA LEU A 37 12.08 -10.47 -10.10
C LEU A 37 13.53 -10.03 -9.98
N GLU A 38 13.82 -8.83 -10.45
CA GLU A 38 15.16 -8.25 -10.40
C GLU A 38 15.35 -7.26 -9.26
N ASN A 39 14.24 -6.66 -8.76
CA ASN A 39 14.34 -5.58 -7.78
C ASN A 39 13.58 -5.93 -6.50
N THR A 40 14.31 -6.46 -5.50
CA THR A 40 13.74 -6.83 -4.21
C THR A 40 13.44 -5.59 -3.34
N ALA A 41 14.10 -4.45 -3.61
CA ALA A 41 13.82 -3.21 -2.89
C ALA A 41 12.40 -2.73 -3.14
N ARG A 42 11.87 -2.94 -4.34
CA ARG A 42 10.49 -2.57 -4.66
C ARG A 42 9.48 -3.40 -3.86
N VAL A 43 9.76 -4.68 -3.64
CA VAL A 43 8.92 -5.55 -2.81
C VAL A 43 8.80 -4.99 -1.39
N ARG A 44 9.91 -4.60 -0.79
CA ARG A 44 9.93 -4.02 0.55
C ARG A 44 9.19 -2.69 0.59
N GLN A 45 9.39 -1.85 -0.42
CA GLN A 45 8.73 -0.55 -0.50
C GLN A 45 7.22 -0.70 -0.59
N VAL A 46 6.73 -1.62 -1.42
CA VAL A 46 5.29 -1.89 -1.57
C VAL A 46 4.71 -2.40 -0.24
N ARG A 47 5.40 -3.30 0.45
CA ARG A 47 4.95 -3.80 1.75
C ARG A 47 4.81 -2.68 2.77
N ARG A 48 5.77 -1.75 2.82
CA ARG A 48 5.73 -0.60 3.72
C ARG A 48 4.57 0.32 3.38
N ASP A 49 4.40 0.59 2.09
CA ASP A 49 3.31 1.46 1.63
C ASP A 49 1.95 0.87 1.96
N ILE A 50 1.75 -0.43 1.75
CA ILE A 50 0.53 -1.11 2.13
C ILE A 50 0.26 -0.97 3.62
N ALA A 51 1.25 -1.22 4.46
CA ALA A 51 1.11 -1.11 5.91
C ALA A 51 0.73 0.31 6.32
N ARG A 52 1.38 1.31 5.74
CA ARG A 52 1.11 2.72 6.05
C ARG A 52 -0.29 3.14 5.64
N VAL A 53 -0.69 2.81 4.41
CA VAL A 53 -2.02 3.15 3.90
C VAL A 53 -3.10 2.46 4.72
N LYS A 54 -2.90 1.19 5.03
CA LYS A 54 -3.82 0.40 5.83
C LYS A 54 -4.02 1.00 7.23
N THR A 55 -2.92 1.38 7.87
CA THR A 55 -2.95 2.00 9.20
C THR A 55 -3.71 3.32 9.19
N LEU A 56 -3.42 4.19 8.22
CA LEU A 56 -4.09 5.47 8.10
C LEU A 56 -5.56 5.35 7.76
N ALA A 57 -5.92 4.42 6.88
CA ALA A 57 -7.33 4.16 6.57
C ALA A 57 -8.09 3.70 7.81
N ARG A 58 -7.47 2.86 8.63
CA ARG A 58 -8.04 2.38 9.89
C ARG A 58 -8.23 3.54 10.88
N GLU A 59 -7.21 4.38 11.03
CA GLU A 59 -7.27 5.53 11.94
C GLU A 59 -8.35 6.53 11.54
N LYS A 60 -8.42 6.84 10.25
CA LYS A 60 -9.45 7.77 9.74
C LYS A 60 -10.85 7.18 9.87
N SER A 61 -11.01 5.90 9.64
CA SER A 61 -12.29 5.22 9.83
C SER A 61 -12.71 5.22 11.31
N ALA A 62 -11.79 4.96 12.23
CA ALA A 62 -12.04 4.99 13.65
C ALA A 62 -12.42 6.41 14.12
N ALA A 63 -11.71 7.43 13.62
CA ALA A 63 -12.02 8.82 13.95
C ALA A 63 -13.41 9.23 13.45
N ALA A 64 -13.82 8.73 12.29
CA ALA A 64 -15.13 9.04 11.72
C ALA A 64 -16.27 8.40 12.52
N LYS A 65 -15.99 7.33 13.26
CA LYS A 65 -16.99 6.61 14.08
C LYS A 65 -17.06 7.14 15.50
N ALA A 66 -16.12 7.97 15.91
CA ALA A 66 -16.03 8.47 17.30
C ALA A 66 -17.07 9.56 17.62
#